data_55144a281649847f06bb88f080dda811
#
_entry.id   55144a281649847f06bb88f080dda811
#
_cell.length_a   1.000
_cell.length_b   1.000
_cell.length_c   1.000
_cell.angle_alpha   90.00
_cell.angle_beta   90.00
_cell.angle_gamma   90.00
#
_symmetry.space_group_name_H-M   'P 1'
#
loop_
_entity.id
_entity.type
_entity.pdbx_description
1 polymer ?
#
loop_
_entity_poly.entity_id
_entity_poly.type
_entity_poly.pdbx_seq_one_letter_code
_entity_poly.pdbx_strand_id
1 'polypeptide(L)'
;MGFKLGSESRDFSDGFKNRFDKDDASVPGVDVIRKDLAPGIDGEANIDGSIFIGNHIEPGSEQERKVLMHEMQHIVDMKVGKLSYTDDNITWMGEKHERLEGMIKYQGRWLPEGSIEFPWEKH
;
A
#
# COMPACT_ATOMS: atom_id res chain seq x y z
N MET A 1 3.47 8.56 -11.07
CA MET A 1 4.30 8.25 -9.89
C MET A 1 3.44 7.64 -8.79
N GLY A 2 3.91 6.59 -8.17
CA GLY A 2 3.18 5.91 -7.12
C GLY A 2 3.12 6.70 -5.81
N PHE A 3 2.23 6.29 -4.94
CA PHE A 3 2.09 6.83 -3.59
C PHE A 3 2.60 5.79 -2.59
N LYS A 4 3.51 6.20 -1.71
CA LYS A 4 4.08 5.32 -0.71
C LYS A 4 3.12 5.14 0.44
N LEU A 5 2.66 3.91 0.64
CA LEU A 5 1.79 3.53 1.73
C LEU A 5 2.53 2.58 2.65
N GLY A 6 2.11 2.53 3.90
CA GLY A 6 2.72 1.62 4.86
C GLY A 6 2.48 0.17 4.46
N SER A 7 3.50 -0.65 4.66
CA SER A 7 3.44 -2.07 4.35
C SER A 7 3.47 -2.94 5.60
N GLU A 8 3.20 -2.35 6.74
CA GLU A 8 3.19 -3.09 8.00
C GLU A 8 2.17 -4.20 7.95
N SER A 9 2.65 -5.43 8.13
CA SER A 9 1.83 -6.61 7.98
C SER A 9 0.82 -6.72 9.11
N ARG A 10 -0.41 -7.06 8.74
CA ARG A 10 -1.50 -7.35 9.68
C ARG A 10 -2.15 -8.64 9.26
N ASP A 11 -2.80 -9.28 10.21
CA ASP A 11 -3.55 -10.47 9.88
C ASP A 11 -4.85 -10.09 9.20
N PHE A 12 -4.96 -10.48 7.96
CA PHE A 12 -6.20 -10.41 7.20
C PHE A 12 -6.93 -11.74 7.30
N SER A 13 -8.17 -11.76 6.87
CA SER A 13 -8.92 -13.00 6.84
C SER A 13 -8.24 -14.02 5.93
N ASP A 14 -8.35 -15.29 6.28
CA ASP A 14 -7.74 -16.38 5.52
C ASP A 14 -8.26 -16.48 4.08
N GLY A 15 -9.36 -15.82 3.76
CA GLY A 15 -9.89 -15.80 2.41
C GLY A 15 -8.92 -15.28 1.36
N PHE A 16 -7.97 -14.45 1.75
CA PHE A 16 -6.95 -13.96 0.82
C PHE A 16 -5.94 -15.03 0.44
N LYS A 17 -5.65 -15.96 1.32
CA LYS A 17 -4.65 -17.00 1.06
C LYS A 17 -4.96 -17.82 -0.17
N ASN A 18 -6.22 -17.99 -0.49
CA ASN A 18 -6.66 -18.80 -1.63
C ASN A 18 -6.57 -18.06 -2.96
N ARG A 19 -6.23 -16.78 -2.94
CA ARG A 19 -6.15 -15.96 -4.14
C ARG A 19 -4.75 -15.90 -4.73
N PHE A 20 -3.76 -16.40 -3.99
CA PHE A 20 -2.35 -16.32 -4.37
C PHE A 20 -1.81 -17.72 -4.62
N ASP A 21 -1.10 -17.89 -5.73
CA ASP A 21 -0.32 -19.07 -5.96
C ASP A 21 0.84 -19.11 -4.98
N LYS A 22 1.22 -20.32 -4.57
CA LYS A 22 2.32 -20.49 -3.62
C LYS A 22 3.66 -20.02 -4.13
N ASP A 23 3.87 -20.14 -5.44
CA ASP A 23 5.14 -19.87 -6.08
C ASP A 23 5.14 -18.59 -6.93
N ASP A 24 4.06 -17.81 -6.85
CA ASP A 24 3.87 -16.68 -7.73
C ASP A 24 3.22 -15.53 -6.95
N ALA A 25 3.78 -14.34 -7.09
CA ALA A 25 3.24 -13.12 -6.51
C ALA A 25 2.07 -12.54 -7.31
N SER A 26 1.58 -13.24 -8.33
CA SER A 26 0.53 -12.70 -9.18
C SER A 26 -0.81 -12.64 -8.46
N VAL A 27 -1.53 -11.57 -8.73
CA VAL A 27 -2.91 -11.37 -8.29
C VAL A 27 -3.72 -11.13 -9.56
N PRO A 28 -4.79 -11.91 -9.80
CA PRO A 28 -5.59 -11.74 -11.01
C PRO A 28 -6.09 -10.30 -11.16
N GLY A 29 -5.82 -9.70 -12.31
CA GLY A 29 -6.25 -8.34 -12.62
C GLY A 29 -5.41 -7.24 -11.98
N VAL A 30 -4.30 -7.59 -11.34
CA VAL A 30 -3.40 -6.62 -10.72
C VAL A 30 -1.98 -6.89 -11.18
N ASP A 31 -1.30 -5.86 -11.67
CA ASP A 31 0.11 -5.95 -12.02
C ASP A 31 0.96 -5.80 -10.75
N VAL A 32 1.74 -6.82 -10.44
CA VAL A 32 2.67 -6.80 -9.32
C VAL A 32 4.08 -6.71 -9.88
N ILE A 33 4.78 -5.64 -9.54
CA ILE A 33 6.08 -5.31 -10.10
C ILE A 33 7.10 -5.25 -8.96
N ARG A 34 8.20 -5.99 -9.11
CA ARG A 34 9.29 -5.96 -8.14
C ARG A 34 10.27 -4.86 -8.49
N LYS A 35 10.68 -4.09 -7.49
CA LYS A 35 11.68 -3.05 -7.67
C LYS A 35 12.31 -2.67 -6.33
N ASP A 36 13.39 -1.91 -6.39
CA ASP A 36 14.00 -1.36 -5.18
C ASP A 36 13.13 -0.21 -4.68
N LEU A 37 12.68 -0.33 -3.44
CA LEU A 37 11.88 0.69 -2.78
C LEU A 37 12.71 1.39 -1.72
N ALA A 38 12.22 2.54 -1.25
CA ALA A 38 12.89 3.30 -0.20
C ALA A 38 13.03 2.44 1.08
N PRO A 39 14.08 2.67 1.89
CA PRO A 39 14.26 1.93 3.13
C PRO A 39 13.00 1.97 4.01
N GLY A 40 12.61 0.82 4.53
CA GLY A 40 11.42 0.69 5.37
C GLY A 40 10.10 0.55 4.60
N ILE A 41 10.14 0.61 3.28
CA ILE A 41 8.96 0.44 2.43
C ILE A 41 9.04 -0.93 1.78
N ASP A 42 8.08 -1.79 2.09
CA ASP A 42 8.01 -3.14 1.52
C ASP A 42 7.12 -3.21 0.28
N GLY A 43 6.18 -2.30 0.15
CA GLY A 43 5.29 -2.24 -1.00
C GLY A 43 4.70 -0.86 -1.22
N GLU A 44 4.16 -0.64 -2.40
CA GLU A 44 3.44 0.58 -2.77
C GLU A 44 2.22 0.20 -3.59
N ALA A 45 1.08 0.83 -3.29
CA ALA A 45 -0.13 0.71 -4.09
C ALA A 45 -0.26 1.93 -4.98
N ASN A 46 -0.53 1.73 -6.26
CA ASN A 46 -0.61 2.81 -7.23
C ASN A 46 -2.05 3.06 -7.67
N ILE A 47 -2.34 4.30 -8.02
CA ILE A 47 -3.70 4.69 -8.39
C ILE A 47 -4.18 4.00 -9.67
N ASP A 48 -3.27 3.53 -10.51
CA ASP A 48 -3.60 2.76 -11.70
C ASP A 48 -3.97 1.30 -11.40
N GLY A 49 -3.92 0.91 -10.12
CA GLY A 49 -4.24 -0.45 -9.70
C GLY A 49 -3.05 -1.40 -9.63
N SER A 50 -1.84 -0.94 -9.93
CA SER A 50 -0.65 -1.77 -9.82
C SER A 50 -0.07 -1.73 -8.41
N ILE A 51 0.73 -2.75 -8.09
CA ILE A 51 1.43 -2.85 -6.81
C ILE A 51 2.92 -3.00 -7.09
N PHE A 52 3.74 -2.20 -6.40
CA PHE A 52 5.17 -2.44 -6.34
C PHE A 52 5.49 -3.23 -5.08
N ILE A 53 6.36 -4.22 -5.19
CA ILE A 53 6.86 -4.96 -4.05
C ILE A 53 8.39 -4.87 -4.02
N GLY A 54 8.94 -4.69 -2.82
CA GLY A 54 10.39 -4.53 -2.67
C GLY A 54 11.17 -5.79 -3.05
N ASN A 55 12.31 -5.60 -3.71
CA ASN A 55 13.19 -6.70 -4.10
C ASN A 55 13.73 -7.47 -2.89
N HIS A 56 13.76 -6.85 -1.72
CA HIS A 56 14.21 -7.50 -0.48
C HIS A 56 13.21 -8.50 0.09
N ILE A 57 11.98 -8.50 -0.44
CA ILE A 57 10.95 -9.46 -0.01
C ILE A 57 11.15 -10.76 -0.79
N GLU A 58 11.29 -11.86 -0.07
CA GLU A 58 11.52 -13.16 -0.69
C GLU A 58 10.27 -13.63 -1.44
N PRO A 59 10.41 -14.02 -2.72
CA PRO A 59 9.29 -14.56 -3.49
C PRO A 59 8.71 -15.82 -2.84
N GLY A 60 7.39 -15.91 -2.79
CA GLY A 60 6.69 -17.07 -2.21
C GLY A 60 6.64 -17.10 -0.70
N SER A 61 7.21 -16.08 -0.03
CA SER A 61 7.26 -16.02 1.43
C SER A 61 5.93 -15.57 2.02
N GLU A 62 5.74 -15.85 3.30
CA GLU A 62 4.60 -15.35 4.07
C GLU A 62 4.63 -13.82 4.14
N GLN A 63 5.82 -13.23 4.22
CA GLN A 63 5.98 -11.78 4.20
C GLN A 63 5.47 -11.18 2.89
N GLU A 64 5.81 -11.78 1.76
CA GLU A 64 5.30 -11.33 0.46
C GLU A 64 3.77 -11.34 0.44
N ARG A 65 3.18 -12.43 0.92
CA ARG A 65 1.73 -12.57 0.96
C ARG A 65 1.08 -11.47 1.81
N LYS A 66 1.65 -11.19 2.97
CA LYS A 66 1.15 -10.13 3.86
C LYS A 66 1.28 -8.75 3.24
N VAL A 67 2.40 -8.46 2.59
CA VAL A 67 2.59 -7.19 1.89
C VAL A 67 1.55 -7.03 0.79
N LEU A 68 1.34 -8.05 -0.02
CA LEU A 68 0.36 -7.99 -1.10
C LEU A 68 -1.05 -7.76 -0.58
N MET A 69 -1.43 -8.44 0.51
CA MET A 69 -2.75 -8.25 1.11
C MET A 69 -2.95 -6.82 1.61
N HIS A 70 -1.91 -6.25 2.22
CA HIS A 70 -1.96 -4.87 2.69
C HIS A 70 -2.12 -3.88 1.55
N GLU A 71 -1.30 -4.02 0.49
CA GLU A 71 -1.40 -3.13 -0.66
C GLU A 71 -2.71 -3.32 -1.43
N MET A 72 -3.23 -4.54 -1.48
CA MET A 72 -4.53 -4.80 -2.10
C MET A 72 -5.67 -4.05 -1.40
N GLN A 73 -5.60 -3.90 -0.09
CA GLN A 73 -6.61 -3.12 0.62
C GLN A 73 -6.58 -1.66 0.19
N HIS A 74 -5.40 -1.11 -0.02
CA HIS A 74 -5.28 0.26 -0.55
C HIS A 74 -5.86 0.36 -1.97
N ILE A 75 -5.62 -0.63 -2.82
CA ILE A 75 -6.20 -0.66 -4.17
C ILE A 75 -7.73 -0.67 -4.10
N VAL A 76 -8.30 -1.48 -3.22
CA VAL A 76 -9.76 -1.52 -3.03
C VAL A 76 -10.26 -0.16 -2.56
N ASP A 77 -9.61 0.45 -1.58
CA ASP A 77 -10.02 1.76 -1.06
C ASP A 77 -9.96 2.85 -2.15
N MET A 78 -8.97 2.78 -3.03
CA MET A 78 -8.89 3.70 -4.16
C MET A 78 -10.01 3.45 -5.18
N LYS A 79 -10.34 2.20 -5.46
CA LYS A 79 -11.39 1.86 -6.42
C LYS A 79 -12.79 2.26 -5.95
N VAL A 80 -13.05 2.16 -4.66
CA VAL A 80 -14.35 2.55 -4.11
C VAL A 80 -14.42 4.03 -3.72
N GLY A 81 -13.36 4.78 -3.95
CA GLY A 81 -13.34 6.22 -3.73
C GLY A 81 -13.07 6.68 -2.31
N LYS A 82 -12.70 5.77 -1.40
CA LYS A 82 -12.33 6.14 -0.03
C LYS A 82 -10.97 6.81 0.05
N LEU A 83 -10.07 6.44 -0.85
CA LEU A 83 -8.68 6.89 -0.86
C LEU A 83 -8.33 7.41 -2.25
N SER A 84 -7.71 8.57 -2.32
CA SER A 84 -7.11 9.06 -3.55
C SER A 84 -5.89 9.90 -3.22
N TYR A 85 -5.03 10.12 -4.20
CA TYR A 85 -3.87 10.97 -3.97
C TYR A 85 -3.46 11.70 -5.24
N THR A 86 -2.78 12.84 -5.02
CA THR A 86 -2.06 13.58 -6.05
C THR A 86 -0.65 13.84 -5.52
N ASP A 87 0.17 14.54 -6.28
CA ASP A 87 1.50 14.90 -5.78
C ASP A 87 1.44 15.80 -4.53
N ASP A 88 0.38 16.57 -4.38
CA ASP A 88 0.25 17.58 -3.32
C ASP A 88 -0.69 17.19 -2.18
N ASN A 89 -1.50 16.17 -2.36
CA ASN A 89 -2.54 15.82 -1.40
C ASN A 89 -2.77 14.33 -1.35
N ILE A 90 -3.28 13.89 -0.19
CA ILE A 90 -3.98 12.60 -0.09
C ILE A 90 -5.39 12.90 0.43
N THR A 91 -6.39 12.20 -0.09
CA THR A 91 -7.78 12.34 0.34
C THR A 91 -8.25 11.01 0.92
N TRP A 92 -8.74 11.06 2.13
CA TRP A 92 -9.29 9.89 2.81
C TRP A 92 -10.70 10.21 3.29
N MET A 93 -11.67 9.42 2.84
CA MET A 93 -13.07 9.60 3.23
C MET A 93 -13.56 11.05 3.02
N GLY A 94 -13.11 11.68 1.93
CA GLY A 94 -13.48 13.04 1.59
C GLY A 94 -12.64 14.14 2.24
N GLU A 95 -11.75 13.80 3.16
CA GLU A 95 -10.89 14.76 3.85
C GLU A 95 -9.52 14.83 3.21
N LYS A 96 -9.10 16.04 2.82
CA LYS A 96 -7.79 16.28 2.22
C LYS A 96 -6.72 16.51 3.26
N HIS A 97 -5.57 15.90 3.03
CA HIS A 97 -4.37 16.12 3.82
C HIS A 97 -3.23 16.55 2.90
N GLU A 98 -2.46 17.56 3.31
CA GLU A 98 -1.33 18.03 2.51
C GLU A 98 -0.21 17.00 2.46
N ARG A 99 0.45 16.93 1.33
CA ARG A 99 1.54 16.02 1.06
C ARG A 99 2.73 16.80 0.53
N LEU A 100 3.89 16.66 1.17
CA LEU A 100 5.08 17.40 0.79
C LEU A 100 6.33 16.62 1.19
N GLU A 101 7.21 16.41 0.21
CA GLU A 101 8.55 15.82 0.44
C GLU A 101 8.52 14.50 1.24
N GLY A 102 7.61 13.60 0.88
CA GLY A 102 7.50 12.31 1.55
C GLY A 102 6.80 12.35 2.90
N MET A 103 6.19 13.48 3.23
CA MET A 103 5.45 13.66 4.47
C MET A 103 3.99 14.01 4.17
N ILE A 104 3.12 13.68 5.12
CA ILE A 104 1.71 14.01 5.04
C ILE A 104 1.31 14.71 6.33
N LYS A 105 0.59 15.81 6.20
CA LYS A 105 0.11 16.55 7.37
C LYS A 105 -1.17 15.91 7.90
N TYR A 106 -1.13 15.47 9.13
CA TYR A 106 -2.25 14.80 9.78
C TYR A 106 -2.40 15.32 11.20
N GLN A 107 -3.59 15.83 11.52
CA GLN A 107 -3.88 16.40 12.84
C GLN A 107 -2.84 17.44 13.29
N GLY A 108 -2.44 18.32 12.36
CA GLY A 108 -1.50 19.40 12.65
C GLY A 108 -0.04 18.99 12.69
N ARG A 109 0.28 17.71 12.42
CA ARG A 109 1.66 17.21 12.42
C ARG A 109 2.04 16.65 11.05
N TRP A 110 3.29 16.82 10.69
CA TRP A 110 3.85 16.18 9.51
C TRP A 110 4.40 14.80 9.89
N LEU A 111 3.88 13.76 9.24
CA LEU A 111 4.30 12.38 9.47
C LEU A 111 4.79 11.78 8.17
N PRO A 112 5.77 10.85 8.22
CA PRO A 112 6.25 10.17 7.02
C PRO A 112 5.12 9.42 6.31
N GLU A 113 5.15 9.42 4.99
CA GLU A 113 4.25 8.56 4.21
C GLU A 113 4.39 7.12 4.68
N GLY A 114 3.26 6.44 4.82
CA GLY A 114 3.25 5.07 5.29
C GLY A 114 3.18 4.90 6.79
N SER A 115 3.14 6.00 7.55
CA SER A 115 2.99 5.91 9.01
C SER A 115 1.69 5.19 9.38
N ILE A 116 1.77 4.28 10.34
CA ILE A 116 0.59 3.54 10.81
C ILE A 116 -0.39 4.42 11.59
N GLU A 117 -0.03 5.65 11.91
CA GLU A 117 -0.94 6.57 12.57
C GLU A 117 -2.05 7.05 11.64
N PHE A 118 -1.83 6.97 10.33
CA PHE A 118 -2.85 7.38 9.37
C PHE A 118 -4.02 6.39 9.34
N PRO A 119 -5.27 6.87 9.24
CA PRO A 119 -6.43 5.97 9.19
C PRO A 119 -6.43 5.03 7.98
N TRP A 120 -5.88 5.47 6.85
CA TRP A 120 -5.81 4.61 5.65
C TRP A 120 -4.75 3.52 5.75
N GLU A 121 -3.89 3.56 6.76
CA GLU A 121 -2.91 2.51 7.03
C GLU A 121 -3.39 1.52 8.10
N LYS A 122 -4.48 1.83 8.76
CA LYS A 122 -5.03 0.99 9.84
C LYS A 122 -6.08 0.04 9.26
N HIS A 123 -5.65 -1.16 8.91
CA HIS A 123 -6.57 -2.21 8.45
C HIS A 123 -6.04 -3.62 8.69
#